data_82d1f3fe98f50b7d1dfd02cf3fab55c2
#
_entry.id   82d1f3fe98f50b7d1dfd02cf3fab55c2
#
_cell.length_a   1.000
_cell.length_b   1.000
_cell.length_c   1.000
_cell.angle_alpha   90.00
_cell.angle_beta   90.00
_cell.angle_gamma   90.00
#
_symmetry.space_group_name_H-M   'P 1'
#
loop_
_entity.id
_entity.type
_entity.pdbx_description
1 polymer ?
#
loop_
_entity_poly.entity_id
_entity_poly.type
_entity_poly.pdbx_seq_one_letter_code
_entity_poly.pdbx_strand_id
1 'polypeptide(L)'
;MQKWTRQNCPQKALVDAAEEALANAYSPYTHFQVGAALLDEHGVIWSGCNIENAAFSPGICAERTALYKAVSEGACSFQAIAIVGRHEGERKLTDAFTTPCGVCRQALSEF
;
A
#
# COMPACT_ATOMS: atom_id res chain seq x y z
N MET A 1 -16.06 7.14 0.46
CA MET A 1 -15.21 6.03 0.02
C MET A 1 -15.97 4.73 0.14
N GLN A 2 -16.01 3.94 -0.91
CA GLN A 2 -16.65 2.65 -0.87
C GLN A 2 -15.90 1.71 0.07
N LYS A 3 -16.66 0.91 0.82
CA LYS A 3 -16.08 -0.18 1.58
C LYS A 3 -15.96 -1.39 0.67
N TRP A 4 -14.79 -1.96 0.64
CA TRP A 4 -14.48 -3.06 -0.24
C TRP A 4 -14.29 -4.35 0.54
N THR A 5 -14.67 -5.47 -0.05
CA THR A 5 -14.43 -6.80 0.51
C THR A 5 -13.60 -7.61 -0.48
N ARG A 6 -12.98 -8.69 0.00
CA ARG A 6 -12.16 -9.53 -0.87
C ARG A 6 -12.98 -10.22 -1.96
N GLN A 7 -14.28 -10.33 -1.77
CA GLN A 7 -15.15 -11.01 -2.71
C GLN A 7 -15.58 -10.15 -3.89
N ASN A 8 -15.42 -8.85 -3.79
CA ASN A 8 -15.84 -7.91 -4.84
C ASN A 8 -14.68 -7.55 -5.76
N CYS A 9 -14.89 -7.70 -7.06
CA CYS A 9 -13.97 -7.21 -8.07
C CYS A 9 -14.38 -5.76 -8.42
N PRO A 10 -13.43 -4.80 -8.52
CA PRO A 10 -11.99 -4.98 -8.57
C PRO A 10 -11.31 -5.04 -7.21
N GLN A 11 -12.04 -5.06 -6.10
CA GLN A 11 -11.44 -5.06 -4.78
C GLN A 11 -10.56 -6.28 -4.53
N LYS A 12 -11.02 -7.44 -4.98
CA LYS A 12 -10.21 -8.63 -4.86
C LYS A 12 -8.88 -8.44 -5.58
N ALA A 13 -8.92 -7.89 -6.79
CA ALA A 13 -7.71 -7.60 -7.56
C ALA A 13 -6.83 -6.59 -6.84
N LEU A 14 -7.42 -5.58 -6.20
CA LEU A 14 -6.71 -4.55 -5.46
C LEU A 14 -6.01 -5.15 -4.24
N VAL A 15 -6.71 -5.98 -3.47
CA VAL A 15 -6.14 -6.66 -2.30
C VAL A 15 -5.04 -7.62 -2.74
N ASP A 16 -5.25 -8.37 -3.81
CA ASP A 16 -4.26 -9.31 -4.31
C ASP A 16 -2.98 -8.58 -4.77
N ALA A 17 -3.12 -7.42 -5.40
CA ALA A 17 -1.97 -6.62 -5.80
C ALA A 17 -1.19 -6.12 -4.58
N ALA A 18 -1.88 -5.72 -3.52
CA ALA A 18 -1.23 -5.31 -2.27
C ALA A 18 -0.48 -6.49 -1.63
N GLU A 19 -1.07 -7.68 -1.63
CA GLU A 19 -0.41 -8.88 -1.11
C GLU A 19 0.84 -9.26 -1.92
N GLU A 20 0.78 -9.15 -3.24
CA GLU A 20 1.94 -9.40 -4.10
C GLU A 20 3.06 -8.40 -3.83
N ALA A 21 2.72 -7.12 -3.71
CA ALA A 21 3.69 -6.07 -3.46
C ALA A 21 4.41 -6.28 -2.12
N LEU A 22 3.71 -6.83 -1.15
CA LEU A 22 4.23 -7.07 0.18
C LEU A 22 5.47 -7.96 0.16
N ALA A 23 5.58 -8.88 -0.79
CA ALA A 23 6.73 -9.78 -0.90
C ALA A 23 8.04 -9.04 -1.18
N ASN A 24 7.99 -7.84 -1.73
CA ASN A 24 9.16 -7.03 -2.04
C ASN A 24 9.50 -6.02 -0.95
N ALA A 25 8.76 -6.02 0.16
CA ALA A 25 9.01 -5.09 1.25
C ALA A 25 10.43 -5.23 1.81
N TYR A 26 11.05 -4.11 2.10
CA TYR A 26 12.36 -4.08 2.73
C TYR A 26 12.19 -3.56 4.16
N SER A 27 12.20 -4.47 5.11
CA SER A 27 11.89 -4.15 6.51
C SER A 27 12.89 -4.78 7.49
N PRO A 28 14.21 -4.47 7.35
CA PRO A 28 15.23 -5.09 8.20
C PRO A 28 15.22 -4.62 9.65
N TYR A 29 14.52 -3.54 9.94
CA TYR A 29 14.49 -2.96 11.29
C TYR A 29 13.28 -3.44 12.10
N THR A 30 12.08 -3.31 11.54
CA THR A 30 10.86 -3.70 12.23
C THR A 30 10.47 -5.15 11.96
N HIS A 31 10.93 -5.72 10.85
CA HIS A 31 10.52 -7.04 10.36
C HIS A 31 9.02 -7.12 10.09
N PHE A 32 8.38 -6.00 9.85
CA PHE A 32 6.96 -5.92 9.49
C PHE A 32 6.82 -5.46 8.05
N GLN A 33 6.20 -6.31 7.25
CA GLN A 33 6.01 -6.06 5.81
C GLN A 33 4.63 -5.47 5.57
N VAL A 34 4.58 -4.44 4.73
CA VAL A 34 3.33 -3.79 4.33
C VAL A 34 3.28 -3.69 2.82
N GLY A 35 2.14 -4.03 2.26
CA GLY A 35 1.86 -3.83 0.84
C GLY A 35 0.64 -2.93 0.69
N ALA A 36 0.63 -2.12 -0.36
CA ALA A 36 -0.48 -1.25 -0.67
C ALA A 36 -0.77 -1.28 -2.16
N ALA A 37 -2.02 -1.05 -2.51
CA ALA A 37 -2.43 -0.94 -3.90
C ALA A 37 -3.47 0.18 -4.02
N LEU A 38 -3.28 1.04 -5.01
CA LEU A 38 -4.18 2.15 -5.32
C LEU A 38 -4.88 1.88 -6.65
N LEU A 39 -6.18 2.12 -6.68
CA LEU A 39 -6.96 2.06 -7.91
C LEU A 39 -7.17 3.50 -8.39
N ASP A 40 -6.69 3.81 -9.60
CA ASP A 40 -6.86 5.15 -10.15
C ASP A 40 -8.24 5.33 -10.80
N GLU A 41 -8.50 6.52 -11.31
CA GLU A 41 -9.79 6.85 -11.92
C GLU A 41 -10.05 6.08 -13.21
N HIS A 42 -9.02 5.55 -13.84
CA HIS A 42 -9.12 4.78 -15.07
C HIS A 42 -9.14 3.28 -14.84
N GLY A 43 -9.15 2.83 -13.58
CA GLY A 43 -9.18 1.42 -13.25
C GLY A 43 -7.81 0.74 -13.24
N VAL A 44 -6.73 1.49 -13.31
CA VAL A 44 -5.37 0.95 -13.24
C VAL A 44 -4.95 0.81 -11.77
N ILE A 45 -4.34 -0.32 -11.44
CA ILE A 45 -3.87 -0.61 -10.08
C ILE A 45 -2.38 -0.31 -10.00
N TRP A 46 -2.01 0.49 -9.00
CA TRP A 46 -0.63 0.87 -8.69
C TRP A 46 -0.29 0.32 -7.32
N SER A 47 0.73 -0.51 -7.23
CA SER A 47 1.10 -1.16 -5.98
C SER A 47 2.45 -0.69 -5.46
N GLY A 48 2.67 -0.88 -4.17
CA GLY A 48 3.94 -0.57 -3.52
C GLY A 48 4.08 -1.30 -2.21
N CYS A 49 5.27 -1.27 -1.66
CA CYS A 49 5.60 -1.87 -0.37
C CYS A 49 6.40 -0.89 0.46
N ASN A 50 6.51 -1.17 1.77
CA ASN A 50 7.32 -0.35 2.64
C ASN A 50 8.80 -0.61 2.39
N ILE A 51 9.60 0.44 2.50
CA ILE A 51 11.05 0.38 2.35
C ILE A 51 11.64 1.17 3.52
N GLU A 52 12.28 0.45 4.42
CA GLU A 52 12.88 1.05 5.60
C GLU A 52 14.29 1.53 5.33
N ASN A 53 14.75 2.44 6.15
CA ASN A 53 16.10 2.98 6.05
C ASN A 53 16.59 3.25 7.47
N ALA A 54 17.91 3.13 7.70
CA ALA A 54 18.49 3.41 8.99
C ALA A 54 18.20 4.84 9.44
N ALA A 55 18.13 5.78 8.49
CA ALA A 55 17.61 7.11 8.74
C ALA A 55 16.12 7.09 8.49
N PHE A 56 15.32 7.67 9.39
CA PHE A 56 13.87 7.61 9.30
C PHE A 56 13.33 8.32 8.04
N SER A 57 13.89 9.50 7.75
CA SER A 57 13.37 10.35 6.67
C SER A 57 13.41 9.73 5.27
N PRO A 58 14.49 9.03 4.85
CA PRO A 58 14.51 8.39 3.52
C PRO A 58 13.62 7.16 3.40
N GLY A 59 13.19 6.57 4.51
CA GLY A 59 12.27 5.45 4.47
C GLY A 59 10.92 5.87 3.92
N ILE A 60 10.18 4.92 3.37
CA ILE A 60 8.87 5.21 2.77
C ILE A 60 7.87 4.10 3.13
N CYS A 61 6.64 4.51 3.38
CA CYS A 61 5.53 3.58 3.61
C CYS A 61 5.00 3.03 2.29
N ALA A 62 4.39 1.86 2.34
CA ALA A 62 3.82 1.21 1.16
C ALA A 62 2.84 2.11 0.41
N GLU A 63 2.01 2.84 1.13
CA GLU A 63 1.00 3.73 0.55
C GLU A 63 1.66 4.82 -0.30
N ARG A 64 2.73 5.43 0.22
CA ARG A 64 3.45 6.47 -0.53
C ARG A 64 4.23 5.89 -1.70
N THR A 65 4.76 4.70 -1.57
CA THR A 65 5.42 4.03 -2.70
C THR A 65 4.44 3.86 -3.86
N ALA A 66 3.25 3.37 -3.57
CA ALA A 66 2.21 3.18 -4.58
C ALA A 66 1.74 4.53 -5.16
N LEU A 67 1.48 5.51 -4.29
CA LEU A 67 1.00 6.83 -4.68
C LEU A 67 1.99 7.56 -5.57
N TYR A 68 3.24 7.62 -5.14
CA TYR A 68 4.25 8.39 -5.88
C TYR A 68 4.59 7.73 -7.22
N LYS A 69 4.58 6.41 -7.27
CA LYS A 69 4.72 5.69 -8.54
C LYS A 69 3.59 6.07 -9.50
N ALA A 70 2.36 6.04 -9.02
CA ALA A 70 1.18 6.35 -9.83
C ALA A 70 1.22 7.80 -10.32
N VAL A 71 1.49 8.74 -9.43
CA VAL A 71 1.55 10.17 -9.79
C VAL A 71 2.68 10.44 -10.78
N SER A 72 3.83 9.79 -10.60
CA SER A 72 4.96 9.95 -11.52
C SER A 72 4.65 9.40 -12.93
N GLU A 73 3.69 8.49 -13.04
CA GLU A 73 3.24 7.94 -14.32
C GLU A 73 2.00 8.66 -14.86
N GLY A 74 1.57 9.74 -14.22
CA GLY A 74 0.51 10.60 -14.73
C GLY A 74 -0.86 10.44 -14.06
N ALA A 75 -1.02 9.50 -13.13
CA ALA A 75 -2.29 9.36 -12.42
C ALA A 75 -2.42 10.48 -11.38
N CYS A 76 -3.62 11.04 -11.25
CA CYS A 76 -3.84 12.14 -10.31
C CYS A 76 -5.15 12.04 -9.53
N SER A 77 -5.95 11.03 -9.77
CA SER A 77 -7.21 10.78 -9.03
C SER A 77 -7.35 9.31 -8.75
N PHE A 78 -7.83 8.98 -7.56
CA PHE A 78 -7.89 7.59 -7.10
C PHE A 78 -9.26 7.26 -6.52
N GLN A 79 -9.69 6.01 -6.69
CA GLN A 79 -10.99 5.54 -6.26
C GLN A 79 -10.94 4.75 -4.97
N ALA A 80 -9.84 4.00 -4.74
CA ALA A 80 -9.74 3.09 -3.60
C ALA A 80 -8.29 2.77 -3.29
N ILE A 81 -8.05 2.34 -2.06
CA ILE A 81 -6.75 1.86 -1.61
C ILE A 81 -6.94 0.60 -0.78
N ALA A 82 -6.06 -0.38 -0.96
CA ALA A 82 -5.97 -1.55 -0.11
C ALA A 82 -4.60 -1.58 0.55
N ILE A 83 -4.56 -1.89 1.84
CA ILE A 83 -3.34 -1.97 2.62
C ILE A 83 -3.35 -3.29 3.38
N VAL A 84 -2.29 -4.06 3.26
CA VAL A 84 -2.13 -5.34 3.96
C VAL A 84 -0.78 -5.36 4.65
N GLY A 85 -0.69 -6.13 5.74
CA GLY A 85 0.55 -6.26 6.48
C GLY A 85 0.73 -7.65 7.06
N ARG A 86 1.98 -8.04 7.30
CA ARG A 86 2.32 -9.27 8.00
C ARG A 86 3.70 -9.15 8.61
N HIS A 87 3.95 -9.95 9.64
CA HIS A 87 5.29 -10.08 10.19
C HIS A 87 6.16 -10.89 9.22
N GLU A 88 7.41 -10.48 9.09
CA GLU A 88 8.35 -11.15 8.19
C GLU A 88 8.47 -12.63 8.54
N GLY A 89 8.43 -13.48 7.51
CA GLY A 89 8.49 -14.93 7.68
C GLY A 89 7.15 -15.59 7.90
N GLU A 90 6.10 -14.85 8.16
CA GLU A 90 4.76 -15.40 8.33
C GLU A 90 4.02 -15.35 6.99
N ARG A 91 3.18 -16.38 6.75
CA ARG A 91 2.35 -16.42 5.54
C ARG A 91 1.04 -15.70 5.75
N LYS A 92 0.53 -15.75 6.97
CA LYS A 92 -0.76 -15.17 7.30
C LYS A 92 -0.63 -13.66 7.46
N LEU A 93 -1.54 -12.92 6.86
CA LEU A 93 -1.64 -11.48 7.07
C LEU A 93 -2.08 -11.21 8.51
N THR A 94 -1.63 -10.08 9.06
CA THR A 94 -2.03 -9.71 10.39
C THR A 94 -3.52 -9.36 10.41
N ASP A 95 -4.18 -9.72 11.50
CA ASP A 95 -5.57 -9.33 11.74
C ASP A 95 -5.67 -7.90 12.29
N ALA A 96 -4.54 -7.33 12.71
CA ALA A 96 -4.51 -5.97 13.20
C ALA A 96 -4.84 -5.00 12.07
N PHE A 97 -5.63 -3.97 12.41
CA PHE A 97 -5.99 -2.95 11.45
C PHE A 97 -4.75 -2.15 11.05
N THR A 98 -4.44 -2.15 9.76
CA THR A 98 -3.29 -1.42 9.23
C THR A 98 -3.78 -0.11 8.65
N THR A 99 -3.33 1.01 9.24
CA THR A 99 -3.71 2.36 8.81
C THR A 99 -2.52 3.08 8.19
N PRO A 100 -2.77 4.02 7.26
CA PRO A 100 -1.70 4.89 6.78
C PRO A 100 -1.09 5.68 7.92
N CYS A 101 0.22 5.89 7.88
CA CYS A 101 0.89 6.77 8.83
C CYS A 101 0.47 8.24 8.58
N GLY A 102 0.82 9.15 9.49
CA GLY A 102 0.44 10.55 9.36
C GLY A 102 0.96 11.19 8.07
N VAL A 103 2.19 10.89 7.68
CA VAL A 103 2.77 11.42 6.43
C VAL A 103 2.02 10.86 5.22
N CYS A 104 1.67 9.58 5.24
CA CYS A 104 0.91 8.97 4.15
C CYS A 104 -0.49 9.56 4.04
N ARG A 105 -1.15 9.83 5.17
CA ARG A 105 -2.46 10.47 5.16
C ARG A 105 -2.39 11.85 4.53
N GLN A 106 -1.37 12.63 4.86
CA GLN A 106 -1.17 13.95 4.27
C GLN A 106 -0.94 13.84 2.77
N ALA A 107 -0.08 12.91 2.34
CA ALA A 107 0.20 12.70 0.92
C ALA A 107 -1.07 12.31 0.16
N LEU A 108 -1.86 11.38 0.71
CA LEU A 108 -3.10 10.91 0.08
C LEU A 108 -4.16 12.01 0.03
N SER A 109 -4.18 12.91 1.00
CA SER A 109 -5.19 13.97 1.06
C SER A 109 -5.10 14.96 -0.10
N GLU A 110 -3.96 15.02 -0.77
CA GLU A 110 -3.77 15.88 -1.94
C GLU A 110 -4.53 15.33 -3.16
N PHE A 111 -4.85 14.07 -3.16
CA PHE A 111 -5.47 13.37 -4.29
C PHE A 111 -6.81 12.72 -3.93
#